data_501049149690096413dd97debece2883
#
_entry.id   501049149690096413dd97debece2883
#
_cell.length_a   1.000
_cell.length_b   1.000
_cell.length_c   1.000
_cell.angle_alpha   90.00
_cell.angle_beta   90.00
_cell.angle_gamma   90.00
#
_symmetry.space_group_name_H-M   'P 1'
#
loop_
_entity.id
_entity.type
_entity.pdbx_description
1 polymer ?
#
loop_
_entity_poly.entity_id
_entity_poly.type
_entity_poly.pdbx_seq_one_letter_code
_entity_poly.pdbx_strand_id
1 'polypeptide(L)'
;MNPHFFLFGGPVTQERLSWIEECLKIYFIKLNPENLLHHTRQQEDTFTFFLTGESLYSLHEPATIRIWEIILSLPSVRIVCDRQELILRGISIEGLKMKHPDQVIDHNRLGISGQPSFWNDVVKAARQHEQPVPSTIGYLQLHSPYMHRSALGAVKCLTAALEAHASVEFYAYLDGIHCGHSSQAPSEFDNIGEGLEDIAERALKRGLSCQTYACSRCAAARGYSTWDDGQGQIVSACTIRPFRIRNLHELIDRFGRNHIILGEDVASLRIKREGQPASFPLDEESRAPPITIFITRTPYGTELAFGGLSFAIACAAQGILTRVVFIEDGVYALTGSHVQDEGARVFNLQDVIDAVAGSNNLELYAFQPSLHTRGIAKSPKMNAVFDIGMAELGRLLFQPPKGHLATHQRILFF
;
A
#
# COMPACT_ATOMS: atom_id res chain seq x y z
N MET A 1 5.38 -21.28 7.09
CA MET A 1 5.73 -19.86 7.33
C MET A 1 4.57 -19.01 6.84
N ASN A 2 4.10 -18.09 7.66
CA ASN A 2 3.05 -17.15 7.28
C ASN A 2 3.72 -15.79 7.01
N PRO A 3 3.99 -15.44 5.74
CA PRO A 3 4.68 -14.21 5.44
C PRO A 3 3.78 -13.01 5.64
N HIS A 4 4.28 -12.00 6.32
CA HIS A 4 3.76 -10.65 6.33
C HIS A 4 4.78 -9.78 5.63
N PHE A 5 4.36 -8.86 4.80
CA PHE A 5 5.30 -7.91 4.22
C PHE A 5 4.80 -6.48 4.25
N PHE A 6 5.74 -5.57 4.34
CA PHE A 6 5.61 -4.15 4.08
C PHE A 6 6.53 -3.79 2.93
N LEU A 7 6.06 -3.01 2.01
CA LEU A 7 6.85 -2.39 0.94
C LEU A 7 6.72 -0.89 1.11
N PHE A 8 7.85 -0.22 1.33
CA PHE A 8 7.93 1.22 1.45
C PHE A 8 8.87 1.79 0.38
N GLY A 9 8.36 2.70 -0.42
CA GLY A 9 9.09 3.45 -1.43
C GLY A 9 9.15 4.93 -1.11
N GLY A 10 8.10 5.47 -0.49
CA GLY A 10 8.01 6.84 -0.02
C GLY A 10 8.71 7.07 1.32
N PRO A 11 8.74 8.33 1.83
CA PRO A 11 9.35 8.66 3.11
C PRO A 11 8.69 7.93 4.27
N VAL A 12 9.49 7.29 5.12
CA VAL A 12 9.03 6.64 6.33
C VAL A 12 9.34 7.52 7.53
N THR A 13 8.30 8.06 8.14
CA THR A 13 8.42 8.97 9.30
C THR A 13 8.76 8.22 10.59
N GLN A 14 9.34 8.92 11.56
CA GLN A 14 9.57 8.38 12.90
C GLN A 14 8.25 7.92 13.54
N GLU A 15 7.17 8.69 13.38
CA GLU A 15 5.85 8.34 13.90
C GLU A 15 5.35 7.03 13.29
N ARG A 16 5.50 6.87 11.94
CA ARG A 16 5.14 5.64 11.24
C ARG A 16 5.87 4.42 11.81
N LEU A 17 7.18 4.51 11.96
CA LEU A 17 7.96 3.41 12.54
C LEU A 17 7.58 3.12 13.99
N SER A 18 7.30 4.14 14.79
CA SER A 18 6.93 3.96 16.19
C SER A 18 5.62 3.19 16.35
N TRP A 19 4.58 3.53 15.60
CA TRP A 19 3.33 2.77 15.72
C TRP A 19 3.44 1.38 15.09
N ILE A 20 4.24 1.19 14.03
CA ILE A 20 4.51 -0.15 13.47
C ILE A 20 5.23 -1.01 14.51
N GLU A 21 6.28 -0.49 15.13
CA GLU A 21 7.03 -1.17 16.19
C GLU A 21 6.12 -1.64 17.31
N GLU A 22 5.28 -0.74 17.84
CA GLU A 22 4.34 -1.06 18.93
C GLU A 22 3.28 -2.09 18.49
N CYS A 23 2.77 -2.00 17.26
CA CYS A 23 1.86 -3.00 16.70
C CYS A 23 2.51 -4.38 16.58
N LEU A 24 3.79 -4.45 16.17
CA LEU A 24 4.56 -5.70 16.11
C LEU A 24 4.78 -6.27 17.53
N LYS A 25 5.11 -5.43 18.52
CA LYS A 25 5.22 -5.87 19.91
C LYS A 25 3.90 -6.46 20.40
N ILE A 26 2.77 -5.79 20.11
CA ILE A 26 1.44 -6.31 20.47
C ILE A 26 1.19 -7.65 19.80
N TYR A 27 1.56 -7.78 18.53
CA TYR A 27 1.43 -9.04 17.80
C TYR A 27 2.20 -10.16 18.47
N PHE A 28 3.49 -9.96 18.74
CA PHE A 28 4.34 -11.01 19.31
C PHE A 28 3.99 -11.32 20.78
N ILE A 29 3.66 -10.31 21.59
CA ILE A 29 3.45 -10.48 23.03
C ILE A 29 2.02 -10.92 23.35
N LYS A 30 1.01 -10.28 22.73
CA LYS A 30 -0.40 -10.46 23.11
C LYS A 30 -1.17 -11.40 22.20
N LEU A 31 -0.90 -11.35 20.90
CA LEU A 31 -1.67 -12.11 19.92
C LEU A 31 -1.01 -13.46 19.57
N ASN A 32 0.24 -13.64 19.95
CA ASN A 32 0.99 -14.86 19.64
C ASN A 32 1.99 -15.24 20.74
N PRO A 33 1.53 -15.36 22.03
CA PRO A 33 2.43 -15.62 23.16
C PRO A 33 3.15 -16.98 23.07
N GLU A 34 2.61 -17.93 22.31
CA GLU A 34 3.23 -19.26 22.12
C GLU A 34 4.56 -19.18 21.35
N ASN A 35 4.75 -18.17 20.50
CA ASN A 35 6.00 -17.98 19.77
C ASN A 35 7.17 -17.55 20.69
N LEU A 36 6.89 -17.02 21.88
CA LEU A 36 7.90 -16.65 22.87
C LEU A 36 8.34 -17.82 23.78
N LEU A 37 7.48 -18.84 23.94
CA LEU A 37 7.68 -19.89 24.95
C LEU A 37 8.16 -21.22 24.34
N HIS A 38 7.96 -21.45 23.07
CA HIS A 38 8.33 -22.70 22.43
C HIS A 38 9.29 -22.52 21.26
N HIS A 39 10.54 -22.81 21.47
CA HIS A 39 11.55 -23.06 20.42
C HIS A 39 11.20 -24.30 19.55
N THR A 40 9.98 -24.78 19.62
CA THR A 40 9.53 -25.89 18.79
C THR A 40 9.17 -25.36 17.40
N ARG A 41 9.76 -25.98 16.39
CA ARG A 41 9.68 -25.79 14.93
C ARG A 41 8.26 -25.66 14.32
N GLN A 42 7.33 -24.96 14.95
CA GLN A 42 6.07 -24.60 14.32
C GLN A 42 6.33 -23.34 13.46
N GLN A 43 5.76 -23.35 12.27
CA GLN A 43 5.90 -22.35 11.22
C GLN A 43 5.85 -20.92 11.80
N GLU A 44 7.03 -20.31 12.02
CA GLU A 44 7.14 -18.94 12.53
C GLU A 44 6.61 -17.97 11.48
N ASP A 45 5.77 -17.05 11.93
CA ASP A 45 5.34 -15.94 11.08
C ASP A 45 6.53 -15.02 10.84
N THR A 46 6.77 -14.65 9.58
CA THR A 46 7.88 -13.79 9.19
C THR A 46 7.37 -12.43 8.74
N PHE A 47 7.98 -11.37 9.23
CA PHE A 47 7.74 -10.01 8.80
C PHE A 47 8.91 -9.53 7.94
N THR A 48 8.64 -9.17 6.70
CA THR A 48 9.65 -8.65 5.80
C THR A 48 9.32 -7.20 5.44
N PHE A 49 10.26 -6.30 5.72
CA PHE A 49 10.21 -4.92 5.28
C PHE A 49 11.08 -4.78 4.02
N PHE A 50 10.44 -4.48 2.90
CA PHE A 50 11.13 -4.13 1.66
C PHE A 50 11.24 -2.62 1.59
N LEU A 51 12.46 -2.11 1.51
CA LEU A 51 12.75 -0.67 1.46
C LEU A 51 13.40 -0.31 0.12
N THR A 52 12.79 0.64 -0.56
CA THR A 52 13.28 1.22 -1.82
C THR A 52 13.01 2.73 -1.83
N GLY A 53 13.50 3.46 -2.82
CA GLY A 53 13.20 4.87 -2.93
C GLY A 53 13.58 5.68 -1.68
N GLU A 54 12.71 6.59 -1.29
CA GLU A 54 12.95 7.52 -0.18
C GLU A 54 12.87 6.85 1.21
N SER A 55 12.23 5.70 1.31
CA SER A 55 12.17 4.95 2.57
C SER A 55 13.56 4.58 3.13
N LEU A 56 14.55 4.48 2.24
CA LEU A 56 15.94 4.15 2.61
C LEU A 56 16.60 5.21 3.48
N TYR A 57 16.17 6.48 3.41
CA TYR A 57 16.70 7.53 4.30
C TYR A 57 16.39 7.25 5.76
N SER A 58 15.32 6.53 6.06
CA SER A 58 14.99 6.12 7.43
C SER A 58 16.05 5.22 8.06
N LEU A 59 16.92 4.58 7.26
CA LEU A 59 18.06 3.81 7.73
C LEU A 59 19.29 4.67 8.04
N HIS A 60 19.22 5.97 7.79
CA HIS A 60 20.35 6.91 8.00
C HIS A 60 20.04 7.97 9.06
N GLU A 61 18.79 8.26 9.31
CA GLU A 61 18.34 9.26 10.29
C GLU A 61 18.46 8.70 11.72
N PRO A 62 19.09 9.42 12.68
CA PRO A 62 19.32 8.90 14.03
C PRO A 62 18.05 8.50 14.78
N ALA A 63 16.94 9.21 14.55
CA ALA A 63 15.68 8.96 15.24
C ALA A 63 15.02 7.65 14.75
N THR A 64 15.05 7.40 13.45
CA THR A 64 14.44 6.22 12.82
C THR A 64 15.31 4.97 12.93
N ILE A 65 16.64 5.12 12.92
CA ILE A 65 17.58 4.00 13.11
C ILE A 65 17.30 3.26 14.41
N ARG A 66 17.11 3.98 15.51
CA ARG A 66 16.86 3.35 16.82
C ARG A 66 15.59 2.50 16.81
N ILE A 67 14.57 2.95 16.10
CA ILE A 67 13.32 2.20 15.99
C ILE A 67 13.53 0.97 15.10
N TRP A 68 14.26 1.10 14.00
CA TRP A 68 14.63 -0.05 13.17
C TRP A 68 15.43 -1.11 13.94
N GLU A 69 16.35 -0.69 14.82
CA GLU A 69 17.09 -1.59 15.70
C GLU A 69 16.16 -2.39 16.62
N ILE A 70 15.15 -1.71 17.20
CA ILE A 70 14.14 -2.37 18.04
C ILE A 70 13.30 -3.34 17.18
N ILE A 71 12.83 -2.91 16.02
CA ILE A 71 12.06 -3.75 15.10
C ILE A 71 12.86 -4.98 14.69
N LEU A 72 14.15 -4.84 14.36
CA LEU A 72 15.04 -5.95 14.01
C LEU A 72 15.37 -6.86 15.20
N SER A 73 15.22 -6.39 16.44
CA SER A 73 15.39 -7.24 17.63
C SER A 73 14.20 -8.19 17.84
N LEU A 74 13.03 -7.89 17.24
CA LEU A 74 11.87 -8.76 17.33
C LEU A 74 12.09 -10.07 16.58
N PRO A 75 11.52 -11.19 17.04
CA PRO A 75 11.70 -12.48 16.37
C PRO A 75 11.13 -12.44 14.95
N SER A 76 11.80 -13.14 14.03
CA SER A 76 11.35 -13.36 12.64
C SER A 76 11.07 -12.08 11.82
N VAL A 77 11.63 -10.95 12.21
CA VAL A 77 11.60 -9.71 11.42
C VAL A 77 12.88 -9.57 10.61
N ARG A 78 12.75 -9.14 9.36
CA ARG A 78 13.88 -8.84 8.47
C ARG A 78 13.61 -7.61 7.62
N ILE A 79 14.68 -6.93 7.22
CA ILE A 79 14.64 -5.81 6.27
C ILE A 79 15.41 -6.24 5.01
N VAL A 80 14.86 -5.92 3.85
CA VAL A 80 15.50 -6.11 2.53
C VAL A 80 15.54 -4.76 1.83
N CYS A 81 16.75 -4.29 1.51
CA CYS A 81 16.97 -3.00 0.87
C CYS A 81 17.28 -3.15 -0.62
N ASP A 82 16.73 -2.26 -1.45
CA ASP A 82 17.10 -2.16 -2.86
C ASP A 82 18.53 -1.58 -3.00
N ARG A 83 19.45 -2.42 -3.46
CA ARG A 83 20.86 -2.04 -3.62
C ARG A 83 21.04 -0.87 -4.58
N GLN A 84 20.31 -0.83 -5.68
CA GLN A 84 20.48 0.24 -6.66
C GLN A 84 20.04 1.58 -6.08
N GLU A 85 18.95 1.60 -5.37
CA GLU A 85 18.44 2.82 -4.73
C GLU A 85 19.34 3.28 -3.57
N LEU A 86 19.98 2.35 -2.82
CA LEU A 86 21.02 2.70 -1.83
C LEU A 86 22.21 3.39 -2.47
N ILE A 87 22.73 2.83 -3.57
CA ILE A 87 23.90 3.40 -4.29
C ILE A 87 23.57 4.79 -4.84
N LEU A 88 22.39 4.95 -5.47
CA LEU A 88 21.94 6.23 -6.04
C LEU A 88 21.84 7.34 -4.98
N ARG A 89 21.51 6.99 -3.75
CA ARG A 89 21.36 7.93 -2.63
C ARG A 89 22.61 8.10 -1.78
N GLY A 90 23.69 7.38 -2.11
CA GLY A 90 24.92 7.39 -1.32
C GLY A 90 24.73 6.85 0.10
N ILE A 91 23.72 6.00 0.33
CA ILE A 91 23.44 5.43 1.65
C ILE A 91 24.25 4.15 1.82
N SER A 92 25.12 4.14 2.85
CA SER A 92 25.86 2.95 3.26
C SER A 92 25.22 2.32 4.49
N ILE A 93 24.78 1.07 4.37
CA ILE A 93 24.26 0.31 5.51
C ILE A 93 25.35 -0.36 6.34
N GLU A 94 26.61 -0.31 5.90
CA GLU A 94 27.75 -0.80 6.69
C GLU A 94 27.92 0.02 7.98
N GLY A 95 27.61 1.31 7.93
CA GLY A 95 27.57 2.18 9.10
C GLY A 95 26.52 1.77 10.15
N LEU A 96 25.39 1.18 9.75
CA LEU A 96 24.41 0.59 10.65
C LEU A 96 24.97 -0.65 11.35
N LYS A 97 25.74 -1.48 10.64
CA LYS A 97 26.38 -2.67 11.19
C LYS A 97 27.50 -2.35 12.19
N MET A 98 28.17 -1.21 12.04
CA MET A 98 29.35 -0.86 12.83
C MET A 98 29.06 0.04 14.04
N LYS A 99 27.94 0.74 14.08
CA LYS A 99 27.64 1.71 15.16
C LYS A 99 27.23 1.07 16.49
N HIS A 100 26.86 -0.20 16.52
CA HIS A 100 26.39 -0.89 17.71
C HIS A 100 27.03 -2.28 17.85
N PRO A 101 28.34 -2.35 18.20
CA PRO A 101 29.02 -3.64 18.36
C PRO A 101 28.47 -4.51 19.49
N ASP A 102 27.75 -3.91 20.44
CA ASP A 102 27.22 -4.62 21.61
C ASP A 102 25.78 -5.14 21.44
N GLN A 103 25.06 -4.71 20.42
CA GLN A 103 23.76 -5.28 20.07
C GLN A 103 23.95 -6.25 18.92
N VAL A 104 23.73 -7.53 19.18
CA VAL A 104 23.74 -8.60 18.17
C VAL A 104 22.52 -8.41 17.28
N ILE A 105 22.58 -7.40 16.38
CA ILE A 105 21.72 -7.41 15.20
C ILE A 105 22.15 -8.61 14.41
N ASP A 106 21.31 -9.63 14.34
CA ASP A 106 21.56 -10.76 13.47
C ASP A 106 21.72 -10.23 12.04
N HIS A 107 22.98 -10.18 11.58
CA HIS A 107 23.34 -9.63 10.26
C HIS A 107 22.61 -10.33 9.10
N ASN A 108 22.02 -11.51 9.35
CA ASN A 108 21.17 -12.22 8.39
C ASN A 108 19.79 -11.57 8.24
N ARG A 109 19.39 -10.67 9.14
CA ARG A 109 18.08 -10.00 9.12
C ARG A 109 18.07 -8.68 8.35
N LEU A 110 19.23 -8.10 8.09
CA LEU A 110 19.39 -6.93 7.24
C LEU A 110 20.04 -7.35 5.92
N GLY A 111 19.24 -7.54 4.88
CA GLY A 111 19.66 -7.97 3.56
C GLY A 111 19.74 -6.80 2.57
N ILE A 112 20.72 -6.88 1.66
CA ILE A 112 20.77 -6.04 0.46
C ILE A 112 20.49 -6.94 -0.72
N SER A 113 19.46 -6.61 -1.49
CA SER A 113 19.14 -7.35 -2.71
C SER A 113 19.47 -6.51 -3.95
N GLY A 114 20.29 -7.07 -4.83
CA GLY A 114 20.61 -6.46 -6.12
C GLY A 114 19.45 -6.60 -7.10
N GLN A 115 19.44 -5.81 -8.17
CA GLN A 115 18.46 -5.99 -9.22
C GLN A 115 18.90 -7.09 -10.19
N PRO A 116 17.95 -7.88 -10.73
CA PRO A 116 16.50 -7.85 -10.56
C PRO A 116 15.97 -8.51 -9.27
N SER A 117 16.84 -9.02 -8.40
CA SER A 117 16.45 -9.87 -7.26
C SER A 117 15.56 -9.18 -6.25
N PHE A 118 15.69 -7.86 -6.02
CA PHE A 118 14.83 -7.13 -5.07
C PHE A 118 13.34 -7.28 -5.42
N TRP A 119 12.96 -6.94 -6.65
CA TRP A 119 11.57 -7.02 -7.07
C TRP A 119 11.09 -8.47 -7.22
N ASN A 120 11.99 -9.41 -7.55
CA ASN A 120 11.68 -10.84 -7.52
C ASN A 120 11.36 -11.30 -6.09
N ASP A 121 12.11 -10.82 -5.09
CA ASP A 121 11.84 -11.11 -3.68
C ASP A 121 10.52 -10.52 -3.21
N VAL A 122 10.18 -9.27 -3.61
CA VAL A 122 8.88 -8.64 -3.33
C VAL A 122 7.74 -9.46 -3.95
N VAL A 123 7.83 -9.80 -5.22
CA VAL A 123 6.83 -10.62 -5.92
C VAL A 123 6.69 -12.00 -5.29
N LYS A 124 7.79 -12.64 -4.93
CA LYS A 124 7.79 -13.94 -4.26
C LYS A 124 7.10 -13.86 -2.89
N ALA A 125 7.41 -12.84 -2.09
CA ALA A 125 6.76 -12.64 -0.80
C ALA A 125 5.25 -12.41 -0.96
N ALA A 126 4.85 -11.57 -1.91
CA ALA A 126 3.45 -11.30 -2.21
C ALA A 126 2.68 -12.56 -2.62
N ARG A 127 3.28 -13.42 -3.46
CA ARG A 127 2.65 -14.66 -3.95
C ARG A 127 2.55 -15.77 -2.90
N GLN A 128 3.30 -15.71 -1.82
CA GLN A 128 3.21 -16.72 -0.76
C GLN A 128 1.86 -16.71 -0.03
N HIS A 129 1.02 -15.68 -0.24
CA HIS A 129 -0.33 -15.61 0.33
C HIS A 129 -1.39 -16.35 -0.47
N GLU A 130 -1.09 -16.78 -1.70
CA GLU A 130 -2.09 -17.37 -2.61
C GLU A 130 -1.70 -18.75 -3.12
N GLN A 131 -2.69 -19.60 -3.28
CA GLN A 131 -2.70 -20.80 -4.11
C GLN A 131 -4.10 -20.93 -4.74
N PRO A 132 -4.25 -21.41 -5.98
CA PRO A 132 -3.25 -21.87 -6.93
C PRO A 132 -2.88 -20.85 -8.02
N VAL A 133 -1.74 -21.08 -8.67
CA VAL A 133 -1.23 -20.37 -9.86
C VAL A 133 -2.18 -20.57 -11.07
N PRO A 134 -2.38 -19.55 -11.98
CA PRO A 134 -1.64 -18.29 -12.08
C PRO A 134 -2.27 -17.13 -11.31
N SER A 135 -1.52 -16.53 -10.42
CA SER A 135 -1.93 -15.31 -9.73
C SER A 135 -1.79 -14.08 -10.63
N THR A 136 -2.70 -13.14 -10.50
CA THR A 136 -2.55 -11.81 -11.09
C THR A 136 -1.95 -10.88 -10.05
N ILE A 137 -0.95 -10.09 -10.44
CA ILE A 137 -0.35 -9.08 -9.58
C ILE A 137 -0.78 -7.71 -10.08
N GLY A 138 -1.44 -6.95 -9.21
CA GLY A 138 -1.80 -5.57 -9.44
C GLY A 138 -0.77 -4.61 -8.87
N TYR A 139 -0.53 -3.48 -9.51
CA TYR A 139 0.26 -2.38 -8.98
C TYR A 139 -0.55 -1.10 -9.01
N LEU A 140 -0.76 -0.49 -7.84
CA LEU A 140 -1.43 0.79 -7.69
C LEU A 140 -0.41 1.92 -7.75
N GLN A 141 -0.47 2.74 -8.79
CA GLN A 141 0.38 3.90 -9.01
C GLN A 141 -0.38 5.19 -8.72
N LEU A 142 0.10 5.97 -7.75
CA LEU A 142 -0.51 7.22 -7.32
C LEU A 142 0.20 8.45 -7.86
N HIS A 143 1.52 8.37 -8.02
CA HIS A 143 2.40 9.49 -8.38
C HIS A 143 2.73 9.50 -9.86
N SER A 144 2.96 10.72 -10.38
CA SER A 144 3.41 10.91 -11.75
C SER A 144 4.82 10.32 -12.00
N PRO A 145 5.14 9.92 -13.22
CA PRO A 145 6.51 9.58 -13.57
C PRO A 145 7.43 10.81 -13.39
N TYR A 146 8.70 10.59 -13.17
CA TYR A 146 9.77 11.59 -13.07
C TYR A 146 9.76 12.50 -11.83
N MET A 147 8.61 12.77 -11.22
CA MET A 147 8.53 13.44 -9.91
C MET A 147 8.83 12.47 -8.75
N HIS A 148 8.49 11.22 -8.95
CA HIS A 148 8.73 10.11 -8.03
C HIS A 148 9.30 8.90 -8.77
N ARG A 149 10.20 8.16 -8.13
CA ARG A 149 10.74 6.93 -8.72
C ARG A 149 9.81 5.71 -8.61
N SER A 150 8.66 5.87 -7.98
CA SER A 150 7.66 4.81 -7.82
C SER A 150 7.17 4.26 -9.16
N ALA A 151 7.04 5.09 -10.18
CA ALA A 151 6.66 4.65 -11.53
C ALA A 151 7.69 3.70 -12.16
N LEU A 152 8.99 3.97 -11.97
CA LEU A 152 10.04 3.03 -12.37
C LEU A 152 10.01 1.76 -11.52
N GLY A 153 9.72 1.87 -10.24
CA GLY A 153 9.47 0.75 -9.34
C GLY A 153 8.31 -0.13 -9.84
N ALA A 154 7.22 0.48 -10.31
CA ALA A 154 6.10 -0.23 -10.90
C ALA A 154 6.50 -1.04 -12.14
N VAL A 155 7.23 -0.44 -13.09
CA VAL A 155 7.73 -1.13 -14.30
C VAL A 155 8.60 -2.34 -13.90
N LYS A 156 9.53 -2.17 -12.95
CA LYS A 156 10.40 -3.25 -12.48
C LYS A 156 9.62 -4.35 -11.76
N CYS A 157 8.66 -3.97 -10.91
CA CYS A 157 7.80 -4.92 -10.21
C CYS A 157 6.97 -5.77 -11.17
N LEU A 158 6.29 -5.14 -12.13
CA LEU A 158 5.48 -5.84 -13.12
C LEU A 158 6.34 -6.72 -14.05
N THR A 159 7.55 -6.28 -14.38
CA THR A 159 8.53 -7.10 -15.09
C THR A 159 8.89 -8.37 -14.29
N ALA A 160 9.20 -8.22 -13.00
CA ALA A 160 9.50 -9.36 -12.12
C ALA A 160 8.29 -10.30 -11.98
N ALA A 161 7.07 -9.75 -11.96
CA ALA A 161 5.84 -10.55 -11.93
C ALA A 161 5.68 -11.41 -13.20
N LEU A 162 5.92 -10.83 -14.38
CA LEU A 162 5.91 -11.59 -15.64
C LEU A 162 7.01 -12.67 -15.69
N GLU A 163 8.17 -12.39 -15.16
CA GLU A 163 9.26 -13.39 -15.03
C GLU A 163 8.88 -14.53 -14.10
N ALA A 164 8.11 -14.25 -13.08
CA ALA A 164 7.51 -15.24 -12.19
C ALA A 164 6.24 -15.91 -12.76
N HIS A 165 5.94 -15.76 -14.06
CA HIS A 165 4.75 -16.31 -14.74
C HIS A 165 3.42 -15.86 -14.12
N ALA A 166 3.32 -14.62 -13.63
CA ALA A 166 2.07 -14.01 -13.20
C ALA A 166 1.50 -13.09 -14.28
N SER A 167 0.18 -13.05 -14.42
CA SER A 167 -0.50 -11.97 -15.14
C SER A 167 -0.36 -10.65 -14.35
N VAL A 168 -0.44 -9.51 -15.04
CA VAL A 168 -0.21 -8.21 -14.40
C VAL A 168 -1.32 -7.22 -14.69
N GLU A 169 -1.60 -6.39 -13.71
CA GLU A 169 -2.52 -5.26 -13.85
C GLU A 169 -1.88 -3.99 -13.28
N PHE A 170 -1.94 -2.90 -14.02
CA PHE A 170 -1.46 -1.59 -13.59
C PHE A 170 -2.66 -0.66 -13.38
N TYR A 171 -2.76 -0.08 -12.20
CA TYR A 171 -3.85 0.80 -11.80
C TYR A 171 -3.31 2.22 -11.62
N ALA A 172 -3.57 3.10 -12.59
CA ALA A 172 -3.19 4.50 -12.55
C ALA A 172 -4.29 5.33 -11.88
N TYR A 173 -4.00 5.84 -10.70
CA TYR A 173 -4.91 6.67 -9.91
C TYR A 173 -4.22 7.98 -9.54
N LEU A 174 -4.96 9.07 -9.36
CA LEU A 174 -4.42 10.41 -9.16
C LEU A 174 -3.42 10.79 -10.26
N ASP A 175 -2.21 11.24 -9.90
CA ASP A 175 -1.15 11.60 -10.86
C ASP A 175 -0.52 10.39 -11.57
N GLY A 176 -0.76 9.19 -11.08
CA GLY A 176 -0.32 7.95 -11.71
C GLY A 176 -0.79 7.79 -13.15
N ILE A 177 -1.87 8.48 -13.55
CA ILE A 177 -2.34 8.46 -14.94
C ILE A 177 -1.32 9.00 -15.94
N HIS A 178 -0.42 9.90 -15.53
CA HIS A 178 0.64 10.43 -16.38
C HIS A 178 1.66 9.36 -16.82
N CYS A 179 1.70 8.20 -16.14
CA CYS A 179 2.51 7.07 -16.58
C CYS A 179 2.08 6.54 -17.96
N GLY A 180 0.81 6.76 -18.34
CA GLY A 180 0.27 6.35 -19.63
C GLY A 180 0.29 7.44 -20.70
N HIS A 181 0.90 8.60 -20.49
CA HIS A 181 0.94 9.66 -21.49
C HIS A 181 1.79 9.22 -22.69
N SER A 182 1.24 9.37 -23.92
CA SER A 182 1.88 8.90 -25.16
C SER A 182 3.07 9.74 -25.64
N SER A 183 3.19 10.99 -25.15
CA SER A 183 4.25 11.93 -25.55
C SER A 183 5.36 12.04 -24.51
N GLN A 184 5.62 10.98 -23.74
CA GLN A 184 6.77 10.97 -22.83
C GLN A 184 8.07 10.92 -23.65
N ALA A 185 8.97 11.86 -23.40
CA ALA A 185 10.27 11.95 -24.06
C ALA A 185 11.35 12.41 -23.05
N PRO A 186 11.60 11.62 -21.99
CA PRO A 186 12.59 12.00 -20.98
C PRO A 186 14.00 11.92 -21.58
N SER A 187 14.87 12.90 -21.25
CA SER A 187 16.25 12.93 -21.72
C SER A 187 17.20 12.08 -20.88
N GLU A 188 16.91 11.93 -19.59
CA GLU A 188 17.83 11.33 -18.62
C GLU A 188 17.18 10.25 -17.72
N PHE A 189 15.95 9.87 -18.02
CA PHE A 189 15.19 8.87 -17.27
C PHE A 189 14.64 7.80 -18.19
N ASP A 190 14.36 6.63 -17.63
CA ASP A 190 13.65 5.57 -18.36
C ASP A 190 12.26 6.07 -18.77
N ASN A 191 11.85 5.83 -20.02
CA ASN A 191 10.52 6.15 -20.47
C ASN A 191 9.51 5.16 -19.87
N ILE A 192 8.68 5.63 -18.97
CA ILE A 192 7.72 4.79 -18.24
C ILE A 192 6.63 4.27 -19.19
N GLY A 193 6.19 5.09 -20.14
CA GLY A 193 5.21 4.67 -21.16
C GLY A 193 5.72 3.51 -22.01
N GLU A 194 6.94 3.62 -22.54
CA GLU A 194 7.59 2.55 -23.30
C GLU A 194 7.79 1.28 -22.44
N GLY A 195 8.15 1.46 -21.15
CA GLY A 195 8.27 0.36 -20.22
C GLY A 195 6.96 -0.41 -20.03
N LEU A 196 5.81 0.29 -19.95
CA LEU A 196 4.50 -0.33 -19.85
C LEU A 196 4.06 -1.00 -21.17
N GLU A 197 4.42 -0.44 -22.33
CA GLU A 197 4.20 -1.06 -23.64
C GLU A 197 5.03 -2.35 -23.80
N ASP A 198 6.30 -2.32 -23.39
CA ASP A 198 7.17 -3.53 -23.39
C ASP A 198 6.59 -4.64 -22.50
N ILE A 199 6.12 -4.28 -21.31
CA ILE A 199 5.45 -5.23 -20.41
C ILE A 199 4.23 -5.88 -21.08
N ALA A 200 3.40 -5.10 -21.76
CA ALA A 200 2.21 -5.61 -22.45
C ALA A 200 2.60 -6.56 -23.59
N GLU A 201 3.63 -6.22 -24.37
CA GLU A 201 4.14 -7.05 -25.46
C GLU A 201 4.76 -8.36 -24.93
N ARG A 202 5.56 -8.29 -23.87
CA ARG A 202 6.17 -9.46 -23.23
C ARG A 202 5.13 -10.38 -22.61
N ALA A 203 4.08 -9.83 -22.00
CA ALA A 203 2.97 -10.61 -21.46
C ALA A 203 2.30 -11.41 -22.59
N LEU A 204 1.96 -10.75 -23.71
CA LEU A 204 1.36 -11.38 -24.87
C LEU A 204 2.23 -12.52 -25.43
N LYS A 205 3.53 -12.30 -25.59
CA LYS A 205 4.49 -13.33 -26.05
C LYS A 205 4.56 -14.55 -25.12
N ARG A 206 4.26 -14.38 -23.84
CA ARG A 206 4.27 -15.44 -22.81
C ARG A 206 2.89 -16.08 -22.58
N GLY A 207 1.86 -15.65 -23.30
CA GLY A 207 0.47 -16.11 -23.09
C GLY A 207 -0.13 -15.64 -21.76
N LEU A 208 0.39 -14.54 -21.18
CA LEU A 208 -0.08 -13.93 -19.96
C LEU A 208 -0.94 -12.70 -20.26
N SER A 209 -1.78 -12.31 -19.31
CA SER A 209 -2.55 -11.07 -19.39
C SER A 209 -1.76 -9.89 -18.86
N CYS A 210 -1.78 -8.77 -19.58
CA CYS A 210 -1.38 -7.45 -19.10
C CYS A 210 -2.54 -6.48 -19.30
N GLN A 211 -3.00 -5.84 -18.24
CA GLN A 211 -4.05 -4.83 -18.31
C GLN A 211 -3.58 -3.56 -17.61
N THR A 212 -3.84 -2.41 -18.21
CA THR A 212 -3.49 -1.11 -17.64
C THR A 212 -4.74 -0.25 -17.59
N TYR A 213 -5.11 0.18 -16.40
CA TYR A 213 -6.32 0.93 -16.14
C TYR A 213 -5.98 2.32 -15.57
N ALA A 214 -6.66 3.34 -16.08
CA ALA A 214 -6.56 4.72 -15.61
C ALA A 214 -7.94 5.23 -15.16
N CYS A 215 -7.97 5.93 -14.03
CA CYS A 215 -9.20 6.53 -13.51
C CYS A 215 -9.65 7.69 -14.41
N SER A 216 -10.89 7.63 -14.94
CA SER A 216 -11.44 8.65 -15.85
C SER A 216 -11.57 10.03 -15.19
N ARG A 217 -11.94 10.10 -13.90
CA ARG A 217 -12.01 11.37 -13.15
C ARG A 217 -10.62 12.01 -13.01
N CYS A 218 -9.62 11.19 -12.70
CA CYS A 218 -8.24 11.67 -12.62
C CYS A 218 -7.73 12.13 -13.99
N ALA A 219 -8.08 11.40 -15.05
CA ALA A 219 -7.75 11.78 -16.42
C ALA A 219 -8.36 13.12 -16.81
N ALA A 220 -9.66 13.31 -16.58
CA ALA A 220 -10.35 14.56 -16.88
C ALA A 220 -9.79 15.75 -16.09
N ALA A 221 -9.51 15.56 -14.78
CA ALA A 221 -8.94 16.60 -13.94
C ALA A 221 -7.54 17.07 -14.40
N ARG A 222 -6.80 16.20 -15.11
CA ARG A 222 -5.45 16.46 -15.60
C ARG A 222 -5.38 16.80 -17.09
N GLY A 223 -6.54 17.13 -17.67
CA GLY A 223 -6.63 17.64 -19.03
C GLY A 223 -6.53 16.59 -20.13
N TYR A 224 -6.66 15.32 -19.82
CA TYR A 224 -6.79 14.30 -20.85
C TYR A 224 -8.14 14.46 -21.55
N SER A 225 -8.10 14.80 -22.84
CA SER A 225 -9.31 14.79 -23.66
C SER A 225 -9.78 13.37 -23.84
N THR A 226 -10.99 13.09 -23.34
CA THR A 226 -11.59 11.76 -23.39
C THR A 226 -12.90 11.81 -24.15
N TRP A 227 -13.21 10.76 -24.87
CA TRP A 227 -14.51 10.57 -25.54
C TRP A 227 -14.93 9.10 -25.46
N ASP A 228 -16.21 8.85 -25.62
CA ASP A 228 -16.73 7.50 -25.79
C ASP A 228 -16.49 7.06 -27.25
N ASP A 229 -15.93 5.87 -27.45
CA ASP A 229 -15.64 5.31 -28.78
C ASP A 229 -16.90 4.75 -29.47
N GLY A 230 -18.08 4.92 -28.89
CA GLY A 230 -19.35 4.36 -29.36
C GLY A 230 -19.55 2.88 -29.03
N GLN A 231 -18.58 2.28 -28.33
CA GLN A 231 -18.66 0.89 -27.83
C GLN A 231 -18.69 0.86 -26.29
N GLY A 232 -18.91 2.01 -25.66
CA GLY A 232 -18.91 2.17 -24.21
C GLY A 232 -17.51 2.20 -23.59
N GLN A 233 -16.45 2.47 -24.39
CA GLN A 233 -15.11 2.64 -23.86
C GLN A 233 -14.72 4.12 -23.88
N ILE A 234 -14.15 4.57 -22.77
CA ILE A 234 -13.55 5.90 -22.68
C ILE A 234 -12.13 5.82 -23.22
N VAL A 235 -11.85 6.58 -24.27
CA VAL A 235 -10.54 6.63 -24.93
C VAL A 235 -9.96 8.04 -24.92
N SER A 236 -8.66 8.15 -25.12
CA SER A 236 -7.94 9.42 -25.25
C SER A 236 -6.81 9.30 -26.27
N ALA A 237 -6.61 10.33 -27.09
CA ALA A 237 -5.50 10.40 -28.01
C ALA A 237 -4.13 10.59 -27.32
N CYS A 238 -4.13 10.98 -26.04
CA CYS A 238 -2.93 11.29 -25.29
C CYS A 238 -2.38 10.09 -24.49
N THR A 239 -2.97 8.90 -24.65
CA THR A 239 -2.52 7.71 -23.90
C THR A 239 -1.87 6.68 -24.80
N ILE A 240 -0.88 5.95 -24.25
CA ILE A 240 -0.30 4.77 -24.91
C ILE A 240 -1.36 3.67 -25.12
N ARG A 241 -1.15 2.80 -26.08
CA ARG A 241 -2.14 1.78 -26.47
C ARG A 241 -2.65 0.87 -25.35
N PRO A 242 -1.83 0.35 -24.44
CA PRO A 242 -2.34 -0.54 -23.40
C PRO A 242 -3.24 0.17 -22.37
N PHE A 243 -3.20 1.51 -22.28
CA PHE A 243 -3.95 2.25 -21.27
C PHE A 243 -5.45 2.32 -21.58
N ARG A 244 -6.26 1.81 -20.65
CA ARG A 244 -7.72 1.83 -20.72
C ARG A 244 -8.25 2.77 -19.66
N ILE A 245 -8.92 3.84 -20.09
CA ILE A 245 -9.58 4.77 -19.16
C ILE A 245 -10.90 4.15 -18.69
N ARG A 246 -11.09 4.09 -17.38
CA ARG A 246 -12.28 3.50 -16.75
C ARG A 246 -12.80 4.43 -15.65
N ASN A 247 -14.11 4.40 -15.41
CA ASN A 247 -14.64 5.04 -14.21
C ASN A 247 -14.06 4.37 -12.95
N LEU A 248 -14.11 5.09 -11.83
CA LEU A 248 -13.51 4.60 -10.59
C LEU A 248 -14.15 3.29 -10.11
N HIS A 249 -15.46 3.12 -10.34
CA HIS A 249 -16.18 1.92 -9.96
C HIS A 249 -15.66 0.67 -10.71
N GLU A 250 -15.47 0.75 -12.03
CA GLU A 250 -14.93 -0.34 -12.83
C GLU A 250 -13.46 -0.65 -12.46
N LEU A 251 -12.68 0.40 -12.18
CA LEU A 251 -11.30 0.24 -11.71
C LEU A 251 -11.27 -0.53 -10.40
N ILE A 252 -12.12 -0.17 -9.45
CA ILE A 252 -12.20 -0.83 -8.14
C ILE A 252 -12.77 -2.25 -8.23
N ASP A 253 -13.73 -2.52 -9.11
CA ASP A 253 -14.21 -3.88 -9.34
C ASP A 253 -13.05 -4.81 -9.76
N ARG A 254 -12.20 -4.35 -10.67
CA ARG A 254 -11.00 -5.07 -11.08
C ARG A 254 -9.97 -5.20 -9.96
N PHE A 255 -9.68 -4.09 -9.30
CA PHE A 255 -8.79 -4.05 -8.14
C PHE A 255 -9.26 -5.01 -7.04
N GLY A 256 -10.57 -5.07 -6.77
CA GLY A 256 -11.16 -5.96 -5.78
C GLY A 256 -10.94 -7.44 -6.09
N ARG A 257 -11.00 -7.83 -7.37
CA ARG A 257 -10.77 -9.23 -7.82
C ARG A 257 -9.32 -9.65 -7.74
N ASN A 258 -8.40 -8.70 -7.72
CA ASN A 258 -6.98 -8.98 -7.64
C ASN A 258 -6.56 -9.13 -6.17
N HIS A 259 -6.15 -10.33 -5.78
CA HIS A 259 -5.78 -10.61 -4.39
C HIS A 259 -4.41 -10.05 -4.01
N ILE A 260 -3.50 -9.89 -4.97
CA ILE A 260 -2.17 -9.34 -4.75
C ILE A 260 -2.11 -7.93 -5.31
N ILE A 261 -2.07 -6.94 -4.44
CA ILE A 261 -1.90 -5.53 -4.82
C ILE A 261 -0.60 -5.02 -4.22
N LEU A 262 0.26 -4.52 -5.09
CA LEU A 262 1.49 -3.81 -4.75
C LEU A 262 1.34 -2.32 -5.08
N GLY A 263 2.25 -1.51 -4.61
CA GLY A 263 2.27 -0.06 -4.80
C GLY A 263 3.53 0.51 -4.18
N GLU A 264 3.63 1.83 -4.09
CA GLU A 264 4.78 2.49 -3.48
C GLU A 264 4.87 2.21 -1.99
N ASP A 265 3.76 2.43 -1.27
CA ASP A 265 3.65 2.17 0.17
C ASP A 265 2.45 1.26 0.41
N VAL A 266 2.72 0.00 0.66
CA VAL A 266 1.69 -1.01 0.89
C VAL A 266 2.15 -2.05 1.91
N ALA A 267 1.20 -2.74 2.50
CA ALA A 267 1.48 -3.96 3.24
C ALA A 267 0.42 -5.03 2.96
N SER A 268 0.82 -6.27 3.08
CA SER A 268 -0.09 -7.41 3.13
C SER A 268 0.19 -8.19 4.41
N LEU A 269 -0.82 -8.26 5.25
CA LEU A 269 -0.73 -8.89 6.54
C LEU A 269 -1.66 -10.10 6.59
N ARG A 270 -1.14 -11.23 7.06
CA ARG A 270 -1.94 -12.40 7.30
C ARG A 270 -2.76 -12.22 8.57
N ILE A 271 -4.01 -12.66 8.51
CA ILE A 271 -4.95 -12.60 9.62
C ILE A 271 -5.06 -14.00 10.22
N LYS A 272 -4.77 -14.12 11.51
CA LYS A 272 -4.91 -15.39 12.23
C LYS A 272 -6.36 -15.59 12.69
N ARG A 273 -6.89 -16.79 12.45
CA ARG A 273 -8.13 -17.26 13.05
C ARG A 273 -7.82 -18.06 14.30
N GLU A 274 -8.36 -17.65 15.43
CA GLU A 274 -8.34 -18.49 16.62
C GLU A 274 -9.29 -19.68 16.44
N GLY A 275 -8.76 -20.88 16.54
CA GLY A 275 -9.54 -22.11 16.76
C GLY A 275 -10.26 -22.74 15.57
N GLN A 276 -9.94 -22.41 14.31
CA GLN A 276 -10.56 -23.09 13.16
C GLN A 276 -9.56 -23.92 12.34
N PRO A 277 -9.94 -25.15 11.91
CA PRO A 277 -9.10 -25.96 11.04
C PRO A 277 -8.96 -25.35 9.65
N ALA A 278 -7.83 -25.64 8.99
CA ALA A 278 -7.41 -25.07 7.71
C ALA A 278 -8.27 -25.48 6.48
N SER A 279 -9.36 -26.21 6.68
CA SER A 279 -10.21 -26.72 5.59
C SER A 279 -11.62 -26.15 5.68
N PHE A 280 -11.89 -25.09 4.94
CA PHE A 280 -13.25 -24.64 4.62
C PHE A 280 -13.58 -24.88 3.14
N PRO A 281 -14.86 -25.10 2.80
CA PRO A 281 -15.27 -25.27 1.41
C PRO A 281 -14.97 -24.01 0.59
N LEU A 282 -14.48 -24.21 -0.62
CA LEU A 282 -14.04 -23.18 -1.57
C LEU A 282 -15.13 -22.19 -2.02
N ASP A 283 -16.40 -22.46 -1.73
CA ASP A 283 -17.55 -21.70 -2.23
C ASP A 283 -17.76 -20.32 -1.53
N GLU A 284 -17.12 -20.08 -0.38
CA GLU A 284 -17.17 -18.77 0.30
C GLU A 284 -15.96 -17.86 0.02
N GLU A 285 -15.04 -18.29 -0.82
CA GLU A 285 -13.79 -17.56 -1.17
C GLU A 285 -13.99 -16.36 -2.09
N SER A 286 -15.19 -16.07 -2.54
CA SER A 286 -15.41 -14.99 -3.51
C SER A 286 -15.43 -13.57 -2.92
N ARG A 287 -15.29 -13.40 -1.62
CA ARG A 287 -15.22 -12.07 -1.01
C ARG A 287 -13.79 -11.53 -1.10
N ALA A 288 -13.64 -10.38 -1.76
CA ALA A 288 -12.38 -9.67 -1.82
C ALA A 288 -11.76 -9.48 -0.41
N PRO A 289 -10.43 -9.60 -0.25
CA PRO A 289 -9.77 -9.35 1.02
C PRO A 289 -10.11 -7.96 1.56
N PRO A 290 -10.27 -7.79 2.88
CA PRO A 290 -10.51 -6.49 3.48
C PRO A 290 -9.33 -5.55 3.19
N ILE A 291 -9.63 -4.26 3.10
CA ILE A 291 -8.64 -3.22 2.83
C ILE A 291 -8.62 -2.27 4.01
N THR A 292 -7.42 -1.98 4.53
CA THR A 292 -7.20 -0.88 5.46
C THR A 292 -6.44 0.22 4.74
N ILE A 293 -7.01 1.42 4.70
CA ILE A 293 -6.43 2.60 4.07
C ILE A 293 -6.01 3.57 5.17
N PHE A 294 -4.71 3.82 5.23
CA PHE A 294 -4.14 4.84 6.09
C PHE A 294 -4.13 6.17 5.37
N ILE A 295 -4.82 7.17 5.90
CA ILE A 295 -4.70 8.56 5.49
C ILE A 295 -3.62 9.20 6.36
N THR A 296 -2.44 9.43 5.77
CA THR A 296 -1.24 9.86 6.46
C THR A 296 -0.85 11.31 6.16
N ARG A 297 -1.48 11.92 5.15
CA ARG A 297 -1.17 13.27 4.68
C ARG A 297 -2.24 14.27 5.11
N THR A 298 -1.81 15.53 5.26
CA THR A 298 -2.73 16.64 5.54
C THR A 298 -3.79 16.76 4.44
N PRO A 299 -5.04 17.10 4.79
CA PRO A 299 -6.03 17.49 3.79
C PRO A 299 -5.57 18.77 3.05
N TYR A 300 -5.95 18.89 1.80
CA TYR A 300 -5.73 20.08 0.93
C TYR A 300 -4.28 20.38 0.53
N GLY A 301 -3.27 19.82 1.17
CA GLY A 301 -1.87 19.98 0.77
C GLY A 301 -1.51 19.20 -0.49
N THR A 302 -2.12 18.02 -0.63
CA THR A 302 -2.03 17.13 -1.79
C THR A 302 -3.39 16.48 -2.03
N GLU A 303 -3.57 15.85 -3.19
CA GLU A 303 -4.80 15.08 -3.47
C GLU A 303 -4.84 13.73 -2.72
N LEU A 304 -3.79 13.32 -2.02
CA LEU A 304 -3.68 11.99 -1.43
C LEU A 304 -4.77 11.74 -0.38
N ALA A 305 -4.99 12.65 0.56
CA ALA A 305 -6.01 12.46 1.59
C ALA A 305 -7.43 12.32 1.00
N PHE A 306 -7.78 13.20 0.05
CA PHE A 306 -9.05 13.12 -0.68
C PHE A 306 -9.12 11.87 -1.57
N GLY A 307 -8.03 11.56 -2.28
CA GLY A 307 -7.92 10.38 -3.13
C GLY A 307 -8.10 9.08 -2.34
N GLY A 308 -7.42 8.95 -1.20
CA GLY A 308 -7.54 7.79 -0.32
C GLY A 308 -8.96 7.59 0.21
N LEU A 309 -9.61 8.67 0.65
CA LEU A 309 -11.01 8.60 1.10
C LEU A 309 -11.96 8.25 -0.05
N SER A 310 -11.80 8.86 -1.23
CA SER A 310 -12.61 8.54 -2.41
C SER A 310 -12.41 7.09 -2.87
N PHE A 311 -11.19 6.60 -2.80
CA PHE A 311 -10.86 5.20 -3.10
C PHE A 311 -11.52 4.24 -2.10
N ALA A 312 -11.46 4.57 -0.80
CA ALA A 312 -12.11 3.80 0.25
C ALA A 312 -13.63 3.70 0.05
N ILE A 313 -14.28 4.83 -0.25
CA ILE A 313 -15.72 4.89 -0.52
C ILE A 313 -16.08 4.00 -1.72
N ALA A 314 -15.28 4.06 -2.79
CA ALA A 314 -15.52 3.23 -3.97
C ALA A 314 -15.31 1.73 -3.68
N CYS A 315 -14.32 1.36 -2.85
CA CYS A 315 -14.14 -0.03 -2.38
C CYS A 315 -15.35 -0.51 -1.57
N ALA A 316 -15.81 0.28 -0.61
CA ALA A 316 -16.96 -0.06 0.22
C ALA A 316 -18.26 -0.20 -0.61
N ALA A 317 -18.45 0.66 -1.60
CA ALA A 317 -19.58 0.60 -2.54
C ALA A 317 -19.58 -0.67 -3.39
N GLN A 318 -18.41 -1.29 -3.62
CA GLN A 318 -18.24 -2.58 -4.27
C GLN A 318 -18.38 -3.78 -3.32
N GLY A 319 -18.79 -3.55 -2.08
CA GLY A 319 -18.94 -4.59 -1.08
C GLY A 319 -17.63 -5.08 -0.45
N ILE A 320 -16.51 -4.39 -0.71
CA ILE A 320 -15.22 -4.69 -0.07
C ILE A 320 -15.23 -4.06 1.32
N LEU A 321 -15.04 -4.86 2.36
CA LEU A 321 -14.86 -4.32 3.70
C LEU A 321 -13.64 -3.41 3.74
N THR A 322 -13.88 -2.13 3.99
CA THR A 322 -12.88 -1.07 3.90
C THR A 322 -12.80 -0.32 5.23
N ARG A 323 -11.60 -0.20 5.75
CA ARG A 323 -11.29 0.57 6.96
C ARG A 323 -10.44 1.76 6.57
N VAL A 324 -10.82 2.93 7.02
CA VAL A 324 -10.00 4.15 6.88
C VAL A 324 -9.49 4.52 8.26
N VAL A 325 -8.19 4.69 8.38
CA VAL A 325 -7.54 5.12 9.60
C VAL A 325 -6.88 6.46 9.34
N PHE A 326 -7.38 7.51 9.95
CA PHE A 326 -6.73 8.81 9.97
C PHE A 326 -5.61 8.78 11.02
N ILE A 327 -4.39 8.91 10.54
CA ILE A 327 -3.16 8.75 11.33
C ILE A 327 -2.10 9.75 10.86
N GLU A 328 -1.08 9.99 11.64
CA GLU A 328 -0.05 10.97 11.32
C GLU A 328 -0.72 12.32 11.01
N ASP A 329 -0.34 13.01 9.93
CA ASP A 329 -0.95 14.28 9.54
C ASP A 329 -2.37 14.14 8.97
N GLY A 330 -2.79 12.94 8.63
CA GLY A 330 -4.17 12.67 8.19
C GLY A 330 -5.22 13.03 9.23
N VAL A 331 -4.87 13.09 10.52
CA VAL A 331 -5.80 13.47 11.59
C VAL A 331 -6.28 14.93 11.48
N TYR A 332 -5.58 15.80 10.73
CA TYR A 332 -6.05 17.16 10.46
C TYR A 332 -7.38 17.18 9.69
N ALA A 333 -7.73 16.12 8.97
CA ALA A 333 -9.04 15.97 8.34
C ALA A 333 -10.21 15.96 9.34
N LEU A 334 -9.94 15.73 10.64
CA LEU A 334 -10.93 15.55 11.69
C LEU A 334 -11.13 16.78 12.58
N THR A 335 -10.49 17.91 12.28
CA THR A 335 -10.55 19.13 13.11
C THR A 335 -11.93 19.79 13.13
N GLY A 336 -12.74 19.59 12.08
CA GLY A 336 -14.11 20.08 11.99
C GLY A 336 -14.27 21.58 11.76
N SER A 337 -13.19 22.28 11.51
CA SER A 337 -13.19 23.73 11.24
C SER A 337 -12.84 24.07 9.79
N HIS A 338 -13.09 23.13 8.88
CA HIS A 338 -12.86 23.37 7.47
C HIS A 338 -13.91 24.32 6.93
N VAL A 339 -13.51 25.53 6.59
CA VAL A 339 -14.38 26.56 6.01
C VAL A 339 -14.08 26.65 4.52
N GLN A 340 -15.16 26.60 3.74
CA GLN A 340 -15.10 26.80 2.32
C GLN A 340 -15.70 28.16 2.00
N ASP A 341 -14.98 29.01 1.29
CA ASP A 341 -15.51 30.28 0.79
C ASP A 341 -16.56 30.02 -0.30
N GLU A 342 -17.62 30.85 -0.33
CA GLU A 342 -18.59 30.80 -1.40
C GLU A 342 -17.89 31.02 -2.77
N GLY A 343 -17.97 30.00 -3.62
CA GLY A 343 -17.31 30.00 -4.93
C GLY A 343 -15.98 29.28 -5.00
N ALA A 344 -15.37 28.89 -3.89
CA ALA A 344 -14.21 28.00 -3.89
C ALA A 344 -14.63 26.61 -4.34
N ARG A 345 -14.01 26.08 -5.42
CA ARG A 345 -14.28 24.73 -5.92
C ARG A 345 -13.36 23.71 -5.23
N VAL A 346 -13.27 23.78 -3.91
CA VAL A 346 -12.47 22.86 -3.10
C VAL A 346 -13.43 21.93 -2.36
N PHE A 347 -13.14 20.64 -2.39
CA PHE A 347 -13.89 19.69 -1.59
C PHE A 347 -13.68 19.97 -0.10
N ASN A 348 -14.76 20.09 0.63
CA ASN A 348 -14.70 20.01 2.08
C ASN A 348 -14.63 18.53 2.48
N LEU A 349 -13.44 18.11 2.96
CA LEU A 349 -13.22 16.70 3.30
C LEU A 349 -14.09 16.26 4.48
N GLN A 350 -14.43 17.18 5.40
CA GLN A 350 -15.33 16.93 6.50
C GLN A 350 -16.73 16.57 6.01
N ASP A 351 -17.28 17.32 5.05
CA ASP A 351 -18.60 17.03 4.49
C ASP A 351 -18.64 15.67 3.81
N VAL A 352 -17.53 15.27 3.18
CA VAL A 352 -17.40 13.94 2.58
C VAL A 352 -17.40 12.86 3.66
N ILE A 353 -16.66 13.05 4.76
CA ILE A 353 -16.60 12.11 5.89
C ILE A 353 -18.00 11.97 6.51
N ASP A 354 -18.69 13.09 6.76
CA ASP A 354 -20.04 13.10 7.34
C ASP A 354 -21.06 12.41 6.43
N ALA A 355 -20.97 12.64 5.11
CA ALA A 355 -21.88 12.06 4.13
C ALA A 355 -21.74 10.53 4.00
N VAL A 356 -20.56 9.97 4.26
CA VAL A 356 -20.31 8.53 4.16
C VAL A 356 -20.33 7.82 5.50
N ALA A 357 -20.51 8.58 6.57
CA ALA A 357 -20.60 8.05 7.91
C ALA A 357 -21.76 7.03 8.02
N GLY A 358 -21.46 5.83 8.52
CA GLY A 358 -22.45 4.76 8.63
C GLY A 358 -22.75 4.01 7.33
N SER A 359 -22.00 4.27 6.24
CA SER A 359 -22.11 3.48 5.01
C SER A 359 -21.72 2.01 5.25
N ASN A 360 -22.45 1.12 4.59
CA ASN A 360 -22.13 -0.31 4.65
C ASN A 360 -20.70 -0.58 4.15
N ASN A 361 -20.03 -1.52 4.79
CA ASN A 361 -18.64 -1.93 4.47
C ASN A 361 -17.59 -0.83 4.62
N LEU A 362 -17.89 0.32 5.25
CA LEU A 362 -16.94 1.40 5.52
C LEU A 362 -16.86 1.69 7.01
N GLU A 363 -15.68 1.53 7.57
CA GLU A 363 -15.39 1.85 8.96
C GLU A 363 -14.33 2.96 9.00
N LEU A 364 -14.59 4.01 9.80
CA LEU A 364 -13.73 5.19 9.91
C LEU A 364 -13.13 5.27 11.32
N TYR A 365 -11.82 5.44 11.39
CA TYR A 365 -11.07 5.46 12.64
C TYR A 365 -10.14 6.66 12.76
N ALA A 366 -10.06 7.25 13.95
CA ALA A 366 -9.12 8.29 14.34
C ALA A 366 -8.07 7.72 15.29
N PHE A 367 -6.80 7.81 14.94
CA PHE A 367 -5.73 7.34 15.79
C PHE A 367 -5.41 8.36 16.88
N GLN A 368 -5.80 8.06 18.10
CA GLN A 368 -5.67 8.96 19.27
C GLN A 368 -4.24 9.46 19.51
N PRO A 369 -3.18 8.62 19.42
CA PRO A 369 -1.82 9.14 19.61
C PRO A 369 -1.45 10.24 18.62
N SER A 370 -1.85 10.13 17.35
CA SER A 370 -1.58 11.17 16.35
C SER A 370 -2.36 12.46 16.63
N LEU A 371 -3.62 12.37 17.07
CA LEU A 371 -4.42 13.52 17.52
C LEU A 371 -3.72 14.22 18.71
N HIS A 372 -3.32 13.45 19.70
CA HIS A 372 -2.69 13.97 20.90
C HIS A 372 -1.34 14.65 20.60
N THR A 373 -0.49 14.02 19.80
CA THR A 373 0.81 14.56 19.39
C THR A 373 0.70 15.94 18.72
N ARG A 374 -0.41 16.16 17.99
CA ARG A 374 -0.68 17.43 17.28
C ARG A 374 -1.56 18.41 18.06
N GLY A 375 -1.97 18.06 19.26
CA GLY A 375 -2.88 18.86 20.08
C GLY A 375 -4.26 19.06 19.42
N ILE A 376 -4.70 18.10 18.61
CA ILE A 376 -5.96 18.16 17.87
C ILE A 376 -7.08 17.51 18.68
N ALA A 377 -8.17 18.22 18.85
CA ALA A 377 -9.44 17.65 19.28
C ALA A 377 -10.28 17.28 18.04
N LYS A 378 -10.74 16.04 18.02
CA LYS A 378 -11.70 15.61 16.98
C LYS A 378 -12.99 16.40 17.11
N SER A 379 -13.52 16.87 15.98
CA SER A 379 -14.80 17.60 15.97
C SER A 379 -15.92 16.75 16.55
N PRO A 380 -16.80 17.32 17.39
CA PRO A 380 -18.02 16.64 17.85
C PRO A 380 -18.93 16.16 16.73
N LYS A 381 -18.86 16.77 15.54
CA LYS A 381 -19.61 16.34 14.36
C LYS A 381 -19.12 15.01 13.79
N MET A 382 -17.89 14.62 14.07
CA MET A 382 -17.25 13.36 13.59
C MET A 382 -17.58 12.14 14.47
N ASN A 383 -18.84 12.02 14.94
CA ASN A 383 -19.24 10.93 15.85
C ASN A 383 -19.15 9.54 15.22
N ALA A 384 -19.22 9.45 13.90
CA ALA A 384 -19.11 8.19 13.16
C ALA A 384 -17.66 7.75 12.92
N VAL A 385 -16.67 8.56 13.29
CA VAL A 385 -15.26 8.23 13.28
C VAL A 385 -14.87 7.73 14.67
N PHE A 386 -14.53 6.46 14.81
CA PHE A 386 -14.22 5.84 16.08
C PHE A 386 -12.79 6.16 16.51
N ASP A 387 -12.63 6.57 17.76
CA ASP A 387 -11.29 6.79 18.33
C ASP A 387 -10.64 5.45 18.68
N ILE A 388 -9.42 5.23 18.21
CA ILE A 388 -8.65 4.02 18.48
C ILE A 388 -7.28 4.35 19.05
N GLY A 389 -6.89 3.54 20.05
CA GLY A 389 -5.54 3.53 20.57
C GLY A 389 -4.65 2.51 19.88
N MET A 390 -3.44 2.34 20.40
CA MET A 390 -2.44 1.42 19.84
C MET A 390 -2.91 -0.05 19.86
N ALA A 391 -3.57 -0.48 20.93
CA ALA A 391 -4.04 -1.86 21.04
C ALA A 391 -5.15 -2.18 20.04
N GLU A 392 -6.04 -1.22 19.76
CA GLU A 392 -7.08 -1.34 18.77
C GLU A 392 -6.47 -1.36 17.35
N LEU A 393 -5.48 -0.49 17.09
CA LEU A 393 -4.77 -0.48 15.82
C LEU A 393 -4.09 -1.83 15.57
N GLY A 394 -3.39 -2.39 16.56
CA GLY A 394 -2.80 -3.73 16.45
C GLY A 394 -3.84 -4.82 16.15
N ARG A 395 -5.04 -4.75 16.77
CA ARG A 395 -6.13 -5.66 16.46
C ARG A 395 -6.66 -5.47 15.04
N LEU A 396 -6.84 -4.24 14.58
CA LEU A 396 -7.27 -3.95 13.20
C LEU A 396 -6.30 -4.53 12.17
N LEU A 397 -5.00 -4.53 12.47
CA LEU A 397 -3.98 -5.02 11.56
C LEU A 397 -3.87 -6.56 11.53
N PHE A 398 -4.05 -7.23 12.66
CA PHE A 398 -3.68 -8.64 12.78
C PHE A 398 -4.83 -9.59 13.11
N GLN A 399 -6.03 -9.08 13.41
CA GLN A 399 -7.19 -9.91 13.66
C GLN A 399 -8.23 -9.76 12.54
N PRO A 400 -8.96 -10.85 12.23
CA PRO A 400 -10.01 -10.79 11.22
C PRO A 400 -11.14 -9.87 11.69
N PRO A 401 -11.75 -9.12 10.79
CA PRO A 401 -13.01 -8.45 11.08
C PRO A 401 -14.07 -9.45 11.51
N LYS A 402 -14.97 -9.04 12.40
CA LYS A 402 -16.06 -9.92 12.86
C LYS A 402 -16.88 -10.41 11.67
N GLY A 403 -17.04 -11.74 11.59
CA GLY A 403 -17.82 -12.35 10.52
C GLY A 403 -17.13 -12.41 9.15
N HIS A 404 -15.85 -12.05 9.05
CA HIS A 404 -15.10 -12.10 7.81
C HIS A 404 -14.17 -13.32 7.75
N LEU A 405 -14.16 -14.00 6.60
CA LEU A 405 -13.42 -15.24 6.43
C LEU A 405 -12.02 -15.06 5.79
N ALA A 406 -11.62 -13.82 5.51
CA ALA A 406 -10.33 -13.53 4.88
C ALA A 406 -9.14 -14.05 5.71
N THR A 407 -8.14 -14.56 5.01
CA THR A 407 -6.88 -15.05 5.58
C THR A 407 -5.79 -13.98 5.58
N HIS A 408 -6.00 -12.90 4.87
CA HIS A 408 -5.08 -11.74 4.79
C HIS A 408 -5.86 -10.46 4.56
N GLN A 409 -5.22 -9.32 4.81
CA GLN A 409 -5.73 -8.00 4.48
C GLN A 409 -4.69 -7.19 3.71
N ARG A 410 -5.19 -6.29 2.90
CA ARG A 410 -4.39 -5.32 2.15
C ARG A 410 -4.34 -4.01 2.89
N ILE A 411 -3.17 -3.40 2.93
CA ILE A 411 -2.95 -2.09 3.55
C ILE A 411 -2.39 -1.16 2.50
N LEU A 412 -2.99 0.01 2.37
CA LEU A 412 -2.59 1.08 1.46
C LEU A 412 -2.34 2.34 2.26
N PHE A 413 -1.31 3.10 1.88
CA PHE A 413 -1.00 4.40 2.48
C PHE A 413 -1.24 5.51 1.46
N PHE A 414 -1.98 6.54 1.89
CA PHE A 414 -2.30 7.74 1.13
C PHE A 414 -1.88 9.01 1.87
#